data_b54fa2121c43bb61f0e9600414e1429f
#
_entry.id   b54fa2121c43bb61f0e9600414e1429f
#
_cell.length_a   1.000
_cell.length_b   1.000
_cell.length_c   1.000
_cell.angle_alpha   90.00
_cell.angle_beta   90.00
_cell.angle_gamma   90.00
#
_symmetry.space_group_name_H-M   'P 1'
#
loop_
_entity.id
_entity.type
_entity.pdbx_description
1 polymer ?
#
loop_
_entity_poly.entity_id
_entity_poly.type
_entity_poly.pdbx_seq_one_letter_code
_entity_poly.pdbx_strand_id
1 'polypeptide(L)'
;MRFQLLDIIFNPAHPVTGERVPADERLRRVVETAVLAERLGIDSFAIGERHAGDVLSSAPTVILGALAARTERILLSTGVTVLSLLDPVRVAEDLATVDQLSRGRLEIVIGKGNEVLQYPILGRDIRLQYEYLEENYLLLRRLLSEEDVTWTGRHRPPLEHATTLPRPFDGPFRIWHGSATSTFAVDLAARWGDPIFSANALQPREAYRELIDRYREHYIAHGHDPATAYVGAGSGTLFIADTTEQAIEQYRPLYEGQVRAADRRRHDPAARGKVTSFRSIEEAVDHGPALVGSPERIAEKILDYHRAYGHDVQSFSLNHHLEPGHQDEQLARFAEEVIPLVRRETPTTLWGPTDTGRAKGFTAAGDTVGPTSGDADRRWQTVAHHRA
;
A
#
# COMPACT_ATOMS: atom_id res chain seq x y z
N MET A 1 -12.85 4.60 -11.21
CA MET A 1 -11.77 3.88 -10.48
C MET A 1 -10.43 4.55 -10.74
N ARG A 2 -9.57 4.69 -9.74
CA ARG A 2 -8.18 5.14 -9.87
C ARG A 2 -7.22 3.97 -9.96
N PHE A 3 -6.11 4.18 -10.65
CA PHE A 3 -5.08 3.18 -10.84
C PHE A 3 -3.78 3.62 -10.18
N GLN A 4 -3.25 2.73 -9.32
CA GLN A 4 -2.01 2.97 -8.60
C GLN A 4 -0.95 1.94 -9.03
N LEU A 5 0.18 2.40 -9.53
CA LEU A 5 1.34 1.54 -9.75
C LEU A 5 2.15 1.44 -8.45
N LEU A 6 2.29 0.23 -7.92
CA LEU A 6 3.06 -0.05 -6.70
C LEU A 6 4.39 -0.71 -7.03
N ASP A 7 5.48 -0.14 -6.50
CA ASP A 7 6.80 -0.77 -6.54
C ASP A 7 7.37 -0.93 -5.11
N ILE A 8 7.56 -2.18 -4.68
CA ILE A 8 8.24 -2.53 -3.41
C ILE A 8 9.76 -2.61 -3.62
N ILE A 9 10.24 -2.31 -4.79
CA ILE A 9 11.63 -2.31 -5.23
C ILE A 9 12.35 -3.62 -4.89
N PHE A 10 11.67 -4.74 -5.22
CA PHE A 10 12.31 -6.04 -5.15
C PHE A 10 13.53 -6.10 -6.09
N ASN A 11 14.61 -6.71 -5.59
CA ASN A 11 15.82 -6.91 -6.35
C ASN A 11 16.45 -8.29 -6.09
N PRO A 12 15.67 -9.40 -6.17
CA PRO A 12 16.23 -10.75 -6.12
C PRO A 12 16.97 -11.07 -7.41
N ALA A 13 17.74 -12.15 -7.38
CA ALA A 13 18.27 -12.73 -8.61
C ALA A 13 17.12 -13.18 -9.54
N HIS A 14 17.31 -13.00 -10.85
CA HIS A 14 16.33 -13.41 -11.85
C HIS A 14 16.06 -14.93 -11.75
N PRO A 15 14.80 -15.38 -11.67
CA PRO A 15 14.47 -16.76 -11.32
C PRO A 15 14.83 -17.79 -12.40
N VAL A 16 15.16 -17.34 -13.60
CA VAL A 16 15.58 -18.18 -14.74
C VAL A 16 17.07 -18.04 -15.01
N THR A 17 17.61 -16.80 -15.14
CA THR A 17 19.03 -16.57 -15.51
C THR A 17 19.96 -16.54 -14.30
N GLY A 18 19.46 -16.24 -13.10
CA GLY A 18 20.26 -16.06 -11.89
C GLY A 18 20.95 -14.70 -11.78
N GLU A 19 20.82 -13.83 -12.77
CA GLU A 19 21.40 -12.49 -12.76
C GLU A 19 20.66 -11.55 -11.80
N ARG A 20 21.38 -10.55 -11.27
CA ARG A 20 20.82 -9.52 -10.43
C ARG A 20 21.12 -8.14 -11.01
N VAL A 21 20.11 -7.32 -11.15
CA VAL A 21 20.25 -5.93 -11.58
C VAL A 21 21.07 -5.14 -10.54
N PRO A 22 22.05 -4.30 -10.93
CA PRO A 22 22.75 -3.40 -10.02
C PRO A 22 21.77 -2.49 -9.27
N ALA A 23 22.04 -2.23 -7.98
CA ALA A 23 21.10 -1.49 -7.13
C ALA A 23 20.84 -0.05 -7.63
N ASP A 24 21.88 0.63 -8.14
CA ASP A 24 21.77 1.98 -8.68
C ASP A 24 20.93 2.01 -9.96
N GLU A 25 21.07 1.02 -10.83
CA GLU A 25 20.26 0.86 -12.04
C GLU A 25 18.79 0.63 -11.67
N ARG A 26 18.51 -0.30 -10.74
CA ARG A 26 17.16 -0.61 -10.27
C ARG A 26 16.48 0.62 -9.64
N LEU A 27 17.22 1.41 -8.84
CA LEU A 27 16.67 2.62 -8.21
C LEU A 27 16.40 3.74 -9.24
N ARG A 28 17.30 3.93 -10.23
CA ARG A 28 17.04 4.89 -11.33
C ARG A 28 15.82 4.50 -12.14
N ARG A 29 15.67 3.20 -12.40
CA ARG A 29 14.51 2.66 -13.11
C ARG A 29 13.18 2.99 -12.43
N VAL A 30 13.11 2.98 -11.09
CA VAL A 30 11.92 3.40 -10.35
C VAL A 30 11.51 4.85 -10.70
N VAL A 31 12.48 5.76 -10.75
CA VAL A 31 12.22 7.16 -11.09
C VAL A 31 11.74 7.29 -12.55
N GLU A 32 12.38 6.60 -13.48
CA GLU A 32 11.99 6.60 -14.90
C GLU A 32 10.58 6.04 -15.10
N THR A 33 10.26 4.93 -14.41
CA THR A 33 8.93 4.31 -14.45
C THR A 33 7.85 5.27 -13.92
N ALA A 34 8.12 6.01 -12.84
CA ALA A 34 7.17 6.98 -12.30
C ALA A 34 6.90 8.14 -13.28
N VAL A 35 7.95 8.64 -13.96
CA VAL A 35 7.82 9.66 -15.00
C VAL A 35 7.04 9.13 -16.21
N LEU A 36 7.26 7.87 -16.59
CA LEU A 36 6.48 7.23 -17.65
C LEU A 36 5.02 7.04 -17.25
N ALA A 37 4.77 6.55 -16.02
CA ALA A 37 3.42 6.37 -15.49
C ALA A 37 2.63 7.69 -15.51
N GLU A 38 3.26 8.82 -15.12
CA GLU A 38 2.63 10.14 -15.23
C GLU A 38 2.29 10.51 -16.66
N ARG A 39 3.19 10.27 -17.62
CA ARG A 39 2.95 10.56 -19.04
C ARG A 39 1.78 9.74 -19.60
N LEU A 40 1.66 8.50 -19.19
CA LEU A 40 0.60 7.58 -19.59
C LEU A 40 -0.72 7.81 -18.83
N GLY A 41 -0.78 8.74 -17.89
CA GLY A 41 -2.01 9.09 -17.17
C GLY A 41 -2.40 8.09 -16.08
N ILE A 42 -1.43 7.37 -15.52
CA ILE A 42 -1.62 6.62 -14.27
C ILE A 42 -1.84 7.63 -13.13
N ASP A 43 -2.81 7.35 -12.24
CA ASP A 43 -3.25 8.34 -11.25
C ASP A 43 -2.28 8.46 -10.05
N SER A 44 -1.65 7.35 -9.64
CA SER A 44 -0.81 7.31 -8.46
C SER A 44 0.38 6.35 -8.61
N PHE A 45 1.51 6.72 -7.99
CA PHE A 45 2.70 5.87 -7.87
C PHE A 45 3.04 5.66 -6.40
N ALA A 46 3.11 4.40 -5.98
CA ALA A 46 3.36 4.04 -4.60
C ALA A 46 4.70 3.33 -4.43
N ILE A 47 5.44 3.71 -3.37
CA ILE A 47 6.66 3.03 -2.94
C ILE A 47 6.38 2.25 -1.67
N GLY A 48 6.67 0.94 -1.70
CA GLY A 48 6.62 0.10 -0.51
C GLY A 48 7.80 0.35 0.43
N GLU A 49 7.68 -0.08 1.69
CA GLU A 49 8.77 -0.05 2.67
C GLU A 49 9.09 -1.46 3.15
N ARG A 50 10.38 -1.80 3.11
CA ARG A 50 10.88 -3.05 3.64
C ARG A 50 12.35 -2.96 4.02
N HIS A 51 12.74 -3.51 5.18
CA HIS A 51 14.08 -3.41 5.75
C HIS A 51 14.86 -4.73 5.74
N ALA A 52 14.29 -5.80 5.20
CA ALA A 52 14.94 -7.11 5.12
C ALA A 52 14.57 -7.85 3.84
N GLY A 53 15.47 -8.75 3.42
CA GLY A 53 15.34 -9.53 2.20
C GLY A 53 15.94 -8.82 0.98
N ASP A 54 15.63 -9.34 -0.21
CA ASP A 54 16.13 -8.81 -1.49
C ASP A 54 15.30 -7.61 -1.96
N VAL A 55 15.39 -6.49 -1.23
CA VAL A 55 14.64 -5.25 -1.50
C VAL A 55 15.51 -4.02 -1.31
N LEU A 56 15.21 -2.96 -2.05
CA LEU A 56 15.94 -1.68 -2.01
C LEU A 56 15.08 -0.53 -1.48
N SER A 57 13.88 -0.80 -0.97
CA SER A 57 12.91 0.21 -0.53
C SER A 57 12.94 0.48 0.99
N SER A 58 14.13 0.48 1.59
CA SER A 58 14.29 0.77 3.02
C SER A 58 14.14 2.26 3.40
N ALA A 59 14.17 3.15 2.42
CA ALA A 59 14.03 4.61 2.60
C ALA A 59 13.01 5.20 1.60
N PRO A 60 11.72 4.85 1.71
CA PRO A 60 10.71 5.25 0.73
C PRO A 60 10.56 6.76 0.60
N THR A 61 10.70 7.53 1.68
CA THR A 61 10.58 9.00 1.66
C THR A 61 11.69 9.67 0.86
N VAL A 62 12.90 9.12 0.85
CA VAL A 62 14.02 9.60 0.01
C VAL A 62 13.68 9.40 -1.47
N ILE A 63 13.13 8.24 -1.82
CA ILE A 63 12.72 7.93 -3.19
C ILE A 63 11.54 8.81 -3.61
N LEU A 64 10.52 8.95 -2.77
CA LEU A 64 9.37 9.83 -3.02
C LEU A 64 9.79 11.28 -3.21
N GLY A 65 10.82 11.77 -2.49
CA GLY A 65 11.41 13.08 -2.71
C GLY A 65 12.02 13.23 -4.13
N ALA A 66 12.70 12.19 -4.61
CA ALA A 66 13.21 12.17 -5.99
C ALA A 66 12.06 12.14 -7.02
N LEU A 67 10.99 11.38 -6.77
CA LEU A 67 9.80 11.36 -7.63
C LEU A 67 9.09 12.71 -7.63
N ALA A 68 8.94 13.37 -6.47
CA ALA A 68 8.33 14.69 -6.34
C ALA A 68 9.03 15.74 -7.22
N ALA A 69 10.36 15.64 -7.31
CA ALA A 69 11.17 16.55 -8.12
C ALA A 69 11.13 16.25 -9.64
N ARG A 70 10.65 15.09 -10.04
CA ARG A 70 10.67 14.62 -11.45
C ARG A 70 9.27 14.50 -12.07
N THR A 71 8.23 14.70 -11.28
CA THR A 71 6.81 14.58 -11.68
C THR A 71 6.04 15.82 -11.25
N GLU A 72 4.92 16.10 -11.91
CA GLU A 72 4.12 17.32 -11.69
C GLU A 72 2.66 17.04 -11.30
N ARG A 73 2.09 15.88 -11.69
CA ARG A 73 0.66 15.60 -11.58
C ARG A 73 0.34 14.30 -10.86
N ILE A 74 1.14 13.25 -11.06
CA ILE A 74 0.87 11.94 -10.47
C ILE A 74 0.89 12.04 -8.94
N LEU A 75 -0.10 11.42 -8.29
CA LEU A 75 -0.10 11.30 -6.84
C LEU A 75 1.04 10.40 -6.38
N LEU A 76 1.68 10.78 -5.31
CA LEU A 76 2.76 10.01 -4.68
C LEU A 76 2.20 9.32 -3.44
N SER A 77 2.54 8.06 -3.25
CA SER A 77 2.04 7.30 -2.12
C SER A 77 3.10 6.39 -1.51
N THR A 78 2.89 6.01 -0.27
CA THR A 78 3.58 4.87 0.34
C THR A 78 2.69 3.62 0.22
N GLY A 79 3.28 2.44 0.10
CA GLY A 79 2.51 1.22 0.01
C GLY A 79 3.18 0.00 0.68
N VAL A 80 3.38 0.08 2.01
CA VAL A 80 2.95 0.96 3.10
C VAL A 80 4.15 1.67 3.75
N THR A 81 3.94 2.72 4.54
CA THR A 81 4.85 3.14 5.60
C THR A 81 4.71 2.17 6.77
N VAL A 82 5.79 1.50 7.18
CA VAL A 82 5.76 0.52 8.27
C VAL A 82 5.80 1.26 9.62
N LEU A 83 4.72 1.95 9.93
CA LEU A 83 4.63 2.89 11.04
C LEU A 83 4.87 2.25 12.42
N SER A 84 4.65 0.94 12.56
CA SER A 84 4.98 0.20 13.78
C SER A 84 6.48 0.17 14.11
N LEU A 85 7.35 0.45 13.14
CA LEU A 85 8.81 0.40 13.30
C LEU A 85 9.43 1.78 13.48
N LEU A 86 8.76 2.83 13.02
CA LEU A 86 9.32 4.16 12.87
C LEU A 86 8.92 5.09 14.03
N ASP A 87 9.74 6.11 14.28
CA ASP A 87 9.35 7.20 15.19
C ASP A 87 8.39 8.16 14.46
N PRO A 88 7.19 8.42 15.00
CA PRO A 88 6.18 9.24 14.33
C PRO A 88 6.57 10.72 14.14
N VAL A 89 7.51 11.26 14.94
CA VAL A 89 8.04 12.61 14.74
C VAL A 89 8.82 12.65 13.44
N ARG A 90 9.77 11.71 13.26
CA ARG A 90 10.56 11.64 12.04
C ARG A 90 9.71 11.35 10.81
N VAL A 91 8.71 10.49 10.95
CA VAL A 91 7.76 10.20 9.87
C VAL A 91 6.97 11.46 9.49
N ALA A 92 6.51 12.25 10.46
CA ALA A 92 5.79 13.51 10.18
C ALA A 92 6.67 14.51 9.41
N GLU A 93 7.94 14.68 9.82
CA GLU A 93 8.90 15.58 9.15
C GLU A 93 9.22 15.13 7.72
N ASP A 94 9.52 13.86 7.54
CA ASP A 94 9.86 13.29 6.23
C ASP A 94 8.70 13.39 5.25
N LEU A 95 7.50 12.98 5.68
CA LEU A 95 6.32 13.00 4.83
C LEU A 95 5.85 14.42 4.52
N ALA A 96 5.88 15.34 5.50
CA ALA A 96 5.56 16.74 5.24
C ALA A 96 6.59 17.40 4.29
N THR A 97 7.85 16.98 4.36
CA THR A 97 8.88 17.42 3.40
C THR A 97 8.55 16.95 1.98
N VAL A 98 8.18 15.68 1.81
CA VAL A 98 7.75 15.15 0.49
C VAL A 98 6.48 15.86 0.02
N ASP A 99 5.53 16.14 0.91
CA ASP A 99 4.29 16.82 0.57
C ASP A 99 4.56 18.27 0.08
N GLN A 100 5.46 18.99 0.73
CA GLN A 100 5.91 20.33 0.28
C GLN A 100 6.58 20.26 -1.09
N LEU A 101 7.52 19.33 -1.29
CA LEU A 101 8.22 19.15 -2.57
C LEU A 101 7.25 18.79 -3.71
N SER A 102 6.25 17.98 -3.43
CA SER A 102 5.23 17.53 -4.39
C SER A 102 4.08 18.53 -4.56
N ARG A 103 4.03 19.61 -3.73
CA ARG A 103 2.93 20.57 -3.71
C ARG A 103 1.57 19.92 -3.43
N GLY A 104 1.53 19.08 -2.40
CA GLY A 104 0.29 18.48 -1.92
C GLY A 104 -0.17 17.26 -2.70
N ARG A 105 0.72 16.56 -3.42
CA ARG A 105 0.38 15.32 -4.13
C ARG A 105 0.63 14.06 -3.31
N LEU A 106 0.91 14.18 -2.01
CA LEU A 106 1.18 13.04 -1.15
C LEU A 106 -0.10 12.49 -0.53
N GLU A 107 -0.24 11.19 -0.54
CA GLU A 107 -1.08 10.40 0.37
C GLU A 107 -0.25 9.25 0.94
N ILE A 108 -0.67 8.65 2.03
CA ILE A 108 0.09 7.55 2.62
C ILE A 108 -0.80 6.36 2.94
N VAL A 109 -0.22 5.17 2.82
CA VAL A 109 -0.78 3.95 3.38
C VAL A 109 0.11 3.53 4.54
N ILE A 110 -0.42 3.50 5.75
CA ILE A 110 0.31 3.02 6.94
C ILE A 110 0.03 1.54 7.19
N GLY A 111 0.95 0.86 7.85
CA GLY A 111 0.77 -0.53 8.25
C GLY A 111 1.80 -1.00 9.28
N LYS A 112 1.58 -2.22 9.79
CA LYS A 112 2.53 -2.87 10.70
C LYS A 112 3.70 -3.55 9.99
N GLY A 113 3.64 -3.65 8.67
CA GLY A 113 4.55 -4.51 7.91
C GLY A 113 4.26 -6.01 8.07
N ASN A 114 4.79 -6.80 7.17
CA ASN A 114 4.63 -8.26 7.16
C ASN A 114 5.96 -9.02 7.20
N GLU A 115 7.09 -8.30 7.34
CA GLU A 115 8.43 -8.88 7.40
C GLU A 115 8.91 -8.99 8.84
N VAL A 116 9.03 -10.23 9.34
CA VAL A 116 9.40 -10.50 10.74
C VAL A 116 10.81 -10.01 11.04
N LEU A 117 11.75 -10.16 10.10
CA LEU A 117 13.16 -9.84 10.30
C LEU A 117 13.44 -8.34 10.44
N GLN A 118 12.55 -7.48 9.98
CA GLN A 118 12.76 -6.03 10.08
C GLN A 118 12.61 -5.49 11.51
N TYR A 119 11.86 -6.19 12.38
CA TYR A 119 11.65 -5.76 13.77
C TYR A 119 12.95 -5.70 14.58
N PRO A 120 13.75 -6.78 14.67
CA PRO A 120 15.02 -6.73 15.39
C PRO A 120 16.05 -5.80 14.75
N ILE A 121 16.03 -5.61 13.41
CA ILE A 121 16.93 -4.66 12.72
C ILE A 121 16.69 -3.24 13.24
N LEU A 122 15.44 -2.86 13.50
CA LEU A 122 15.06 -1.53 14.00
C LEU A 122 14.83 -1.49 15.53
N GLY A 123 15.29 -2.52 16.25
CA GLY A 123 15.23 -2.57 17.71
C GLY A 123 13.80 -2.66 18.27
N ARG A 124 12.87 -3.25 17.51
CA ARG A 124 11.46 -3.40 17.91
C ARG A 124 11.11 -4.86 18.21
N ASP A 125 10.14 -5.05 19.10
CA ASP A 125 9.56 -6.36 19.41
C ASP A 125 8.31 -6.59 18.57
N ILE A 126 8.31 -7.62 17.73
CA ILE A 126 7.18 -7.94 16.87
C ILE A 126 5.89 -8.28 17.65
N ARG A 127 6.01 -8.73 18.89
CA ARG A 127 4.85 -9.04 19.73
C ARG A 127 4.00 -7.79 20.03
N LEU A 128 4.63 -6.61 20.01
CA LEU A 128 4.00 -5.31 20.26
C LEU A 128 3.62 -4.56 18.98
N GLN A 129 3.64 -5.22 17.83
CA GLN A 129 3.47 -4.59 16.51
C GLN A 129 2.18 -3.76 16.37
N TYR A 130 1.10 -4.18 16.99
CA TYR A 130 -0.19 -3.49 16.95
C TYR A 130 -0.23 -2.31 17.93
N GLU A 131 0.37 -2.45 19.09
CA GLU A 131 0.49 -1.36 20.06
C GLU A 131 1.37 -0.23 19.51
N TYR A 132 2.50 -0.58 18.87
CA TYR A 132 3.32 0.40 18.15
C TYR A 132 2.55 1.09 17.03
N LEU A 133 1.80 0.32 16.22
CA LEU A 133 1.04 0.89 15.12
C LEU A 133 0.00 1.89 15.62
N GLU A 134 -0.79 1.53 16.64
CA GLU A 134 -1.83 2.40 17.18
C GLU A 134 -1.25 3.66 17.83
N GLU A 135 -0.26 3.52 18.73
CA GLU A 135 0.35 4.66 19.41
C GLU A 135 1.01 5.62 18.42
N ASN A 136 1.80 5.08 17.47
CA ASN A 136 2.49 5.90 16.49
C ASN A 136 1.52 6.58 15.52
N TYR A 137 0.41 5.91 15.14
CA TYR A 137 -0.62 6.50 14.30
C TYR A 137 -1.33 7.65 15.01
N LEU A 138 -1.71 7.50 16.27
CA LEU A 138 -2.38 8.55 17.03
C LEU A 138 -1.49 9.79 17.20
N LEU A 139 -0.21 9.58 17.48
CA LEU A 139 0.74 10.69 17.56
C LEU A 139 0.99 11.33 16.19
N LEU A 140 1.16 10.53 15.13
CA LEU A 140 1.36 11.03 13.78
C LEU A 140 0.21 11.95 13.34
N ARG A 141 -1.04 11.54 13.58
CA ARG A 141 -2.22 12.39 13.29
C ARG A 141 -2.12 13.75 13.93
N ARG A 142 -1.79 13.79 15.23
CA ARG A 142 -1.65 15.03 15.97
C ARG A 142 -0.51 15.89 15.43
N LEU A 143 0.67 15.32 15.19
CA LEU A 143 1.82 16.03 14.64
C LEU A 143 1.55 16.64 13.27
N LEU A 144 0.73 16.01 12.43
CA LEU A 144 0.37 16.53 11.10
C LEU A 144 -0.69 17.65 11.17
N SER A 145 -1.57 17.64 12.18
CA SER A 145 -2.71 18.56 12.25
C SER A 145 -2.55 19.67 13.30
N GLU A 146 -1.80 19.41 14.37
CA GLU A 146 -1.67 20.32 15.51
C GLU A 146 -0.26 20.94 15.58
N GLU A 147 -0.17 22.09 16.23
CA GLU A 147 1.07 22.70 16.74
C GLU A 147 1.12 22.51 18.24
N ASP A 148 2.32 22.66 18.83
CA ASP A 148 2.50 22.61 20.29
C ASP A 148 2.02 21.30 20.94
N VAL A 149 2.32 20.17 20.29
CA VAL A 149 1.89 18.85 20.73
C VAL A 149 2.62 18.41 21.99
N THR A 150 1.86 18.15 23.03
CA THR A 150 2.34 17.41 24.22
C THR A 150 1.79 16.00 24.19
N TRP A 151 2.66 15.00 24.35
CA TRP A 151 2.34 13.59 24.23
C TRP A 151 2.98 12.75 25.31
N THR A 152 2.23 11.82 25.86
CA THR A 152 2.76 10.76 26.74
C THR A 152 2.22 9.43 26.23
N GLY A 153 3.12 8.53 25.81
CA GLY A 153 2.81 7.20 25.30
C GLY A 153 3.52 6.12 26.12
N ARG A 154 3.37 4.86 25.68
CA ARG A 154 4.00 3.69 26.30
C ARG A 154 5.33 3.32 25.65
N HIS A 155 5.46 3.60 24.35
CA HIS A 155 6.51 3.04 23.50
C HIS A 155 7.51 4.07 23.00
N ARG A 156 7.25 5.35 23.21
CA ARG A 156 8.22 6.41 22.94
C ARG A 156 8.32 7.40 24.11
N PRO A 157 9.48 8.09 24.25
CA PRO A 157 9.63 9.17 25.20
C PRO A 157 8.58 10.27 25.02
N PRO A 158 8.13 10.95 26.09
CA PRO A 158 7.15 12.03 26.00
C PRO A 158 7.64 13.17 25.11
N LEU A 159 6.69 13.92 24.57
CA LEU A 159 6.91 15.21 23.90
C LEU A 159 6.32 16.31 24.76
N GLU A 160 7.01 17.43 24.82
CA GLU A 160 6.55 18.64 25.46
C GLU A 160 6.64 19.79 24.45
N HIS A 161 5.48 20.42 24.16
CA HIS A 161 5.41 21.59 23.29
C HIS A 161 6.11 21.41 21.92
N ALA A 162 5.90 20.25 21.27
CA ALA A 162 6.58 19.92 20.03
C ALA A 162 5.75 20.33 18.79
N THR A 163 6.39 21.01 17.86
CA THR A 163 5.84 21.30 16.53
C THR A 163 6.79 20.75 15.48
N THR A 164 6.32 19.87 14.61
CA THR A 164 7.11 19.33 13.49
C THR A 164 7.09 20.27 12.29
N LEU A 165 8.24 20.44 11.66
CA LEU A 165 8.42 21.27 10.47
C LEU A 165 9.15 20.49 9.36
N PRO A 166 8.81 20.73 8.05
CA PRO A 166 7.74 21.63 7.62
C PRO A 166 6.36 21.12 8.00
N ARG A 167 5.35 21.99 7.93
CA ARG A 167 3.95 21.57 7.98
C ARG A 167 3.53 20.96 6.63
N PRO A 168 2.50 20.11 6.54
CA PRO A 168 1.91 19.69 5.27
C PRO A 168 1.54 20.90 4.40
N PHE A 169 1.59 20.73 3.07
CA PHE A 169 1.52 21.83 2.10
C PHE A 169 0.22 22.67 2.20
N ASP A 170 -0.90 22.02 2.43
CA ASP A 170 -2.21 22.70 2.54
C ASP A 170 -3.13 21.93 3.50
N GLY A 171 -2.66 21.68 4.71
CA GLY A 171 -3.29 20.84 5.70
C GLY A 171 -2.94 19.35 5.59
N PRO A 172 -3.43 18.51 6.50
CA PRO A 172 -3.07 17.11 6.58
C PRO A 172 -3.40 16.35 5.29
N PHE A 173 -2.49 15.51 4.85
CA PHE A 173 -2.73 14.59 3.72
C PHE A 173 -3.52 13.35 4.18
N ARG A 174 -4.07 12.62 3.20
CA ARG A 174 -4.87 11.41 3.47
C ARG A 174 -4.02 10.26 3.98
N ILE A 175 -4.50 9.62 5.04
CA ILE A 175 -3.91 8.41 5.61
C ILE A 175 -4.84 7.22 5.31
N TRP A 176 -4.31 6.20 4.63
CA TRP A 176 -4.95 4.92 4.42
C TRP A 176 -4.38 3.89 5.38
N HIS A 177 -5.18 2.92 5.81
CA HIS A 177 -4.69 1.81 6.63
C HIS A 177 -4.53 0.55 5.77
N GLY A 178 -3.30 0.08 5.62
CA GLY A 178 -2.97 -1.12 4.87
C GLY A 178 -3.28 -2.38 5.69
N SER A 179 -4.11 -3.27 5.14
CA SER A 179 -4.42 -4.55 5.77
C SER A 179 -4.63 -5.65 4.74
N ALA A 180 -3.79 -6.68 4.81
CA ALA A 180 -4.02 -7.92 4.05
C ALA A 180 -4.96 -8.89 4.78
N THR A 181 -4.86 -8.99 6.12
CA THR A 181 -5.63 -9.97 6.92
C THR A 181 -5.96 -9.49 8.32
N SER A 182 -5.52 -8.29 8.70
CA SER A 182 -5.63 -7.79 10.07
C SER A 182 -6.96 -7.06 10.28
N THR A 183 -7.84 -7.62 11.10
CA THR A 183 -9.04 -6.94 11.57
C THR A 183 -8.71 -5.71 12.41
N PHE A 184 -7.60 -5.74 13.16
CA PHE A 184 -7.15 -4.60 13.96
C PHE A 184 -6.96 -3.34 13.13
N ALA A 185 -6.27 -3.44 11.98
CA ALA A 185 -5.99 -2.28 11.15
C ALA A 185 -7.28 -1.69 10.52
N VAL A 186 -8.23 -2.54 10.14
CA VAL A 186 -9.52 -2.06 9.59
C VAL A 186 -10.42 -1.47 10.67
N ASP A 187 -10.40 -2.00 11.88
CA ASP A 187 -11.15 -1.46 13.01
C ASP A 187 -10.57 -0.09 13.45
N LEU A 188 -9.25 0.05 13.41
CA LEU A 188 -8.56 1.33 13.68
C LEU A 188 -8.95 2.38 12.62
N ALA A 189 -8.89 2.02 11.34
CA ALA A 189 -9.31 2.89 10.25
C ALA A 189 -10.77 3.33 10.39
N ALA A 190 -11.67 2.37 10.59
CA ALA A 190 -13.10 2.63 10.74
C ALA A 190 -13.42 3.55 11.93
N ARG A 191 -12.71 3.40 13.06
CA ARG A 191 -12.86 4.25 14.23
C ARG A 191 -12.57 5.72 13.92
N TRP A 192 -11.55 5.98 13.12
CA TRP A 192 -11.07 7.32 12.84
C TRP A 192 -11.59 7.92 11.53
N GLY A 193 -12.45 7.22 10.80
CA GLY A 193 -12.99 7.68 9.53
C GLY A 193 -11.96 7.67 8.38
N ASP A 194 -10.91 6.88 8.51
CA ASP A 194 -9.87 6.75 7.49
C ASP A 194 -10.20 5.64 6.50
N PRO A 195 -9.75 5.73 5.24
CA PRO A 195 -9.89 4.69 4.24
C PRO A 195 -8.97 3.50 4.49
N ILE A 196 -9.31 2.35 3.91
CA ILE A 196 -8.47 1.15 3.95
C ILE A 196 -7.86 0.83 2.60
N PHE A 197 -6.67 0.21 2.63
CA PHE A 197 -6.03 -0.39 1.48
C PHE A 197 -5.85 -1.90 1.73
N SER A 198 -6.66 -2.73 1.05
CA SER A 198 -6.61 -4.18 1.17
C SER A 198 -5.69 -4.76 0.10
N ALA A 199 -4.84 -5.71 0.48
CA ALA A 199 -3.97 -6.40 -0.47
C ALA A 199 -4.57 -7.76 -0.84
N ASN A 200 -4.81 -8.01 -2.12
CA ASN A 200 -5.38 -9.27 -2.63
C ASN A 200 -4.35 -10.12 -3.41
N ALA A 201 -3.05 -9.93 -3.14
CA ALA A 201 -1.99 -10.60 -3.88
C ALA A 201 -1.67 -12.03 -3.42
N LEU A 202 -2.17 -12.47 -2.26
CA LEU A 202 -1.76 -13.73 -1.64
C LEU A 202 -2.90 -14.66 -1.28
N GLN A 203 -4.11 -14.15 -1.10
CA GLN A 203 -5.27 -14.89 -0.59
C GLN A 203 -6.42 -14.91 -1.59
N PRO A 204 -7.35 -15.85 -1.48
CA PRO A 204 -8.59 -15.84 -2.23
C PRO A 204 -9.41 -14.55 -2.00
N ARG A 205 -10.20 -14.19 -2.99
CA ARG A 205 -11.02 -12.97 -3.00
C ARG A 205 -11.98 -12.86 -1.81
N GLU A 206 -12.53 -13.95 -1.37
CA GLU A 206 -13.52 -14.03 -0.29
C GLU A 206 -12.97 -13.53 1.04
N ALA A 207 -11.72 -13.86 1.37
CA ALA A 207 -11.08 -13.43 2.61
C ALA A 207 -10.92 -11.90 2.70
N TYR A 208 -10.67 -11.24 1.56
CA TYR A 208 -10.59 -9.78 1.51
C TYR A 208 -11.96 -9.11 1.55
N ARG A 209 -12.97 -9.75 0.95
CA ARG A 209 -14.35 -9.25 0.99
C ARG A 209 -14.85 -9.17 2.43
N GLU A 210 -14.69 -10.22 3.22
CA GLU A 210 -15.08 -10.23 4.64
C GLU A 210 -14.43 -9.09 5.42
N LEU A 211 -13.15 -8.82 5.15
CA LEU A 211 -12.41 -7.73 5.79
C LEU A 211 -12.96 -6.34 5.40
N ILE A 212 -13.30 -6.15 4.13
CA ILE A 212 -13.86 -4.90 3.61
C ILE A 212 -15.28 -4.68 4.13
N ASP A 213 -16.11 -5.73 4.18
CA ASP A 213 -17.47 -5.66 4.72
C ASP A 213 -17.41 -5.28 6.21
N ARG A 214 -16.53 -5.91 7.00
CA ARG A 214 -16.26 -5.53 8.40
C ARG A 214 -15.86 -4.05 8.54
N TYR A 215 -14.98 -3.57 7.69
CA TYR A 215 -14.57 -2.16 7.69
C TYR A 215 -15.77 -1.24 7.53
N ARG A 216 -16.61 -1.47 6.50
CA ARG A 216 -17.77 -0.63 6.21
C ARG A 216 -18.80 -0.66 7.34
N GLU A 217 -19.07 -1.84 7.91
CA GLU A 217 -19.97 -1.97 9.06
C GLU A 217 -19.48 -1.16 10.26
N HIS A 218 -18.20 -1.28 10.61
CA HIS A 218 -17.62 -0.54 11.73
C HIS A 218 -17.52 0.95 11.44
N TYR A 219 -17.22 1.34 10.19
CA TYR A 219 -17.17 2.74 9.75
C TYR A 219 -18.50 3.45 10.00
N ILE A 220 -19.61 2.84 9.58
CA ILE A 220 -20.97 3.32 9.80
C ILE A 220 -21.31 3.33 11.30
N ALA A 221 -20.94 2.26 12.02
CA ALA A 221 -21.19 2.17 13.47
C ALA A 221 -20.48 3.26 14.28
N HIS A 222 -19.38 3.81 13.79
CA HIS A 222 -18.70 4.97 14.37
C HIS A 222 -19.28 6.32 13.93
N GLY A 223 -20.35 6.32 13.12
CA GLY A 223 -21.07 7.53 12.71
C GLY A 223 -20.49 8.26 11.51
N HIS A 224 -19.58 7.61 10.76
CA HIS A 224 -19.02 8.20 9.55
C HIS A 224 -19.95 8.01 8.34
N ASP A 225 -19.86 8.92 7.37
CA ASP A 225 -20.66 8.86 6.15
C ASP A 225 -20.22 7.65 5.27
N PRO A 226 -21.12 6.69 4.98
CA PRO A 226 -20.82 5.54 4.14
C PRO A 226 -20.23 5.89 2.77
N ALA A 227 -20.56 7.05 2.22
CA ALA A 227 -20.06 7.52 0.93
C ALA A 227 -18.56 7.83 0.95
N THR A 228 -17.98 7.99 2.14
CA THR A 228 -16.54 8.27 2.34
C THR A 228 -15.73 7.04 2.78
N ALA A 229 -16.36 5.88 2.90
CA ALA A 229 -15.73 4.61 3.26
C ALA A 229 -14.91 4.04 2.08
N TYR A 230 -13.88 4.77 1.66
CA TYR A 230 -13.07 4.41 0.50
C TYR A 230 -12.22 3.16 0.72
N VAL A 231 -12.08 2.38 -0.35
CA VAL A 231 -11.33 1.13 -0.36
C VAL A 231 -10.34 1.13 -1.52
N GLY A 232 -9.07 0.87 -1.21
CA GLY A 232 -8.06 0.49 -2.19
C GLY A 232 -7.89 -1.03 -2.20
N ALA A 233 -7.71 -1.62 -3.37
CA ALA A 233 -7.42 -3.03 -3.52
C ALA A 233 -6.16 -3.24 -4.36
N GLY A 234 -5.28 -4.14 -3.88
CA GLY A 234 -4.09 -4.54 -4.62
C GLY A 234 -4.35 -5.75 -5.51
N SER A 235 -3.64 -5.84 -6.60
CA SER A 235 -3.57 -7.02 -7.44
C SER A 235 -2.14 -7.53 -7.57
N GLY A 236 -2.00 -8.67 -8.23
CA GLY A 236 -0.70 -9.22 -8.55
C GLY A 236 -0.02 -8.50 -9.72
N THR A 237 0.96 -9.18 -10.27
CA THR A 237 1.76 -8.69 -11.38
C THR A 237 0.96 -8.59 -12.67
N LEU A 238 1.23 -7.55 -13.44
CA LEU A 238 0.69 -7.32 -14.77
C LEU A 238 1.52 -8.04 -15.83
N PHE A 239 0.83 -8.73 -16.77
CA PHE A 239 1.41 -9.21 -18.03
C PHE A 239 0.33 -9.28 -19.11
N ILE A 240 0.48 -8.51 -20.17
CA ILE A 240 -0.49 -8.35 -21.27
C ILE A 240 0.09 -8.94 -22.55
N ALA A 241 -0.71 -9.74 -23.25
CA ALA A 241 -0.47 -10.14 -24.63
C ALA A 241 -1.76 -9.99 -25.45
N ASP A 242 -1.72 -10.30 -26.74
CA ASP A 242 -2.90 -10.13 -27.63
C ASP A 242 -4.02 -11.11 -27.29
N THR A 243 -3.66 -12.32 -26.79
CA THR A 243 -4.62 -13.27 -26.24
C THR A 243 -4.22 -13.73 -24.84
N THR A 244 -5.18 -14.21 -24.09
CA THR A 244 -4.93 -14.74 -22.74
C THR A 244 -4.02 -15.97 -22.76
N GLU A 245 -4.17 -16.83 -23.75
CA GLU A 245 -3.33 -18.02 -23.95
C GLU A 245 -1.86 -17.64 -24.21
N GLN A 246 -1.64 -16.65 -25.07
CA GLN A 246 -0.31 -16.11 -25.32
C GLN A 246 0.30 -15.50 -24.07
N ALA A 247 -0.45 -14.71 -23.30
CA ALA A 247 0.03 -14.12 -22.06
C ALA A 247 0.45 -15.20 -21.04
N ILE A 248 -0.37 -16.24 -20.88
CA ILE A 248 -0.06 -17.36 -19.99
C ILE A 248 1.19 -18.10 -20.47
N GLU A 249 1.30 -18.41 -21.74
CA GLU A 249 2.46 -19.14 -22.30
C GLU A 249 3.75 -18.34 -22.12
N GLN A 250 3.74 -17.05 -22.46
CA GLN A 250 4.92 -16.18 -22.35
C GLN A 250 5.34 -15.92 -20.90
N TYR A 251 4.38 -15.78 -19.99
CA TYR A 251 4.67 -15.49 -18.59
C TYR A 251 4.98 -16.73 -17.75
N ARG A 252 4.58 -17.92 -18.18
CA ARG A 252 4.76 -19.20 -17.48
C ARG A 252 6.17 -19.46 -16.97
N PRO A 253 7.26 -19.34 -17.79
CA PRO A 253 8.61 -19.64 -17.30
C PRO A 253 9.01 -18.80 -16.10
N LEU A 254 8.62 -17.53 -16.11
CA LEU A 254 8.90 -16.56 -15.04
C LEU A 254 8.08 -16.88 -13.80
N TYR A 255 6.78 -17.13 -13.96
CA TYR A 255 5.88 -17.49 -12.85
C TYR A 255 6.35 -18.77 -12.14
N GLU A 256 6.62 -19.84 -12.88
CA GLU A 256 7.11 -21.09 -12.33
C GLU A 256 8.48 -20.92 -11.66
N GLY A 257 9.35 -20.08 -12.22
CA GLY A 257 10.62 -19.71 -11.61
C GLY A 257 10.42 -19.05 -10.24
N GLN A 258 9.48 -18.13 -10.12
CA GLN A 258 9.10 -17.48 -8.86
C GLN A 258 8.51 -18.47 -7.84
N VAL A 259 7.63 -19.37 -8.28
CA VAL A 259 7.08 -20.44 -7.42
C VAL A 259 8.20 -21.34 -6.89
N ARG A 260 9.12 -21.78 -7.76
CA ARG A 260 10.29 -22.58 -7.33
C ARG A 260 11.19 -21.82 -6.35
N ALA A 261 11.40 -20.52 -6.56
CA ALA A 261 12.17 -19.68 -5.64
C ALA A 261 11.49 -19.53 -4.28
N ALA A 262 10.17 -19.38 -4.26
CA ALA A 262 9.38 -19.35 -3.04
C ALA A 262 9.40 -20.67 -2.28
N ASP A 263 9.34 -21.80 -2.98
CA ASP A 263 9.41 -23.12 -2.37
C ASP A 263 10.76 -23.41 -1.69
N ARG A 264 11.87 -22.96 -2.27
CA ARG A 264 13.18 -23.05 -1.63
C ARG A 264 13.25 -22.32 -0.29
N ARG A 265 12.43 -21.27 -0.12
CA ARG A 265 12.32 -20.48 1.12
C ARG A 265 11.22 -20.97 2.06
N ARG A 266 10.45 -21.99 1.71
CA ARG A 266 9.28 -22.46 2.51
C ARG A 266 9.63 -22.80 3.95
N HIS A 267 10.83 -23.30 4.20
CA HIS A 267 11.33 -23.68 5.53
C HIS A 267 11.98 -22.52 6.29
N ASP A 268 12.17 -21.37 5.63
CA ASP A 268 12.66 -20.16 6.28
C ASP A 268 11.52 -19.53 7.11
N PRO A 269 11.70 -19.37 8.44
CA PRO A 269 10.70 -18.70 9.29
C PRO A 269 10.34 -17.30 8.80
N ALA A 270 11.28 -16.60 8.14
CA ALA A 270 11.06 -15.28 7.57
C ALA A 270 10.15 -15.29 6.32
N ALA A 271 10.01 -16.44 5.66
CA ALA A 271 9.15 -16.61 4.49
C ALA A 271 7.72 -17.04 4.81
N ARG A 272 7.40 -17.33 6.09
CA ARG A 272 6.06 -17.74 6.50
C ARG A 272 5.02 -16.70 6.12
N GLY A 273 3.93 -17.14 5.47
CA GLY A 273 2.82 -16.28 5.05
C GLY A 273 3.06 -15.44 3.79
N LYS A 274 4.20 -15.61 3.13
CA LYS A 274 4.56 -14.87 1.89
C LYS A 274 4.48 -15.72 0.63
N VAL A 275 4.18 -16.99 0.77
CA VAL A 275 4.00 -17.90 -0.38
C VAL A 275 2.57 -17.75 -0.87
N THR A 276 2.42 -17.43 -2.16
CA THR A 276 1.11 -17.42 -2.81
C THR A 276 0.44 -18.80 -2.65
N SER A 277 -0.88 -18.80 -2.45
CA SER A 277 -1.69 -20.04 -2.47
C SER A 277 -1.82 -20.62 -3.87
N PHE A 278 -1.57 -19.84 -4.91
CA PHE A 278 -1.72 -20.24 -6.30
C PHE A 278 -0.42 -20.89 -6.82
N ARG A 279 -0.50 -22.15 -7.23
CA ARG A 279 0.68 -22.96 -7.59
C ARG A 279 0.95 -23.01 -9.08
N SER A 280 -0.03 -22.76 -9.92
CA SER A 280 0.11 -22.65 -11.37
C SER A 280 -0.29 -21.27 -11.85
N ILE A 281 0.18 -20.90 -13.04
CA ILE A 281 -0.17 -19.62 -13.66
C ILE A 281 -1.66 -19.59 -13.99
N GLU A 282 -2.25 -20.70 -14.43
CA GLU A 282 -3.69 -20.82 -14.70
C GLU A 282 -4.51 -20.53 -13.45
N GLU A 283 -4.16 -21.17 -12.33
CA GLU A 283 -4.84 -20.95 -11.06
C GLU A 283 -4.74 -19.49 -10.61
N ALA A 284 -3.55 -18.86 -10.78
CA ALA A 284 -3.35 -17.46 -10.44
C ALA A 284 -4.12 -16.51 -11.37
N VAL A 285 -4.31 -16.88 -12.63
CA VAL A 285 -5.10 -16.13 -13.61
C VAL A 285 -6.60 -16.31 -13.37
N ASP A 286 -7.07 -17.51 -13.10
CA ASP A 286 -8.50 -17.78 -12.97
C ASP A 286 -9.06 -17.43 -11.59
N HIS A 287 -8.34 -17.73 -10.54
CA HIS A 287 -8.80 -17.61 -9.15
C HIS A 287 -7.97 -16.65 -8.29
N GLY A 288 -6.75 -16.34 -8.72
CA GLY A 288 -5.83 -15.47 -8.00
C GLY A 288 -5.83 -14.02 -8.52
N PRO A 289 -4.94 -13.18 -7.98
CA PRO A 289 -4.90 -11.75 -8.28
C PRO A 289 -4.06 -11.39 -9.51
N ALA A 290 -3.48 -12.37 -10.23
CA ALA A 290 -2.60 -12.10 -11.36
C ALA A 290 -3.37 -11.40 -12.49
N LEU A 291 -2.90 -10.24 -12.92
CA LEU A 291 -3.40 -9.50 -14.07
C LEU A 291 -2.63 -9.95 -15.32
N VAL A 292 -2.89 -11.18 -15.76
CA VAL A 292 -2.23 -11.82 -16.90
C VAL A 292 -3.30 -12.22 -17.90
N GLY A 293 -3.20 -11.74 -19.15
CA GLY A 293 -4.19 -12.04 -20.19
C GLY A 293 -4.23 -11.00 -21.30
N SER A 294 -5.30 -11.07 -22.13
CA SER A 294 -5.63 -10.01 -23.05
C SER A 294 -6.13 -8.76 -22.29
N PRO A 295 -6.12 -7.58 -22.92
CA PRO A 295 -6.65 -6.36 -22.30
C PRO A 295 -8.08 -6.52 -21.77
N GLU A 296 -8.96 -7.18 -22.53
CA GLU A 296 -10.36 -7.41 -22.13
C GLU A 296 -10.44 -8.34 -20.91
N ARG A 297 -9.66 -9.42 -20.90
CA ARG A 297 -9.63 -10.36 -19.77
C ARG A 297 -9.16 -9.69 -18.48
N ILE A 298 -8.15 -8.83 -18.57
CA ILE A 298 -7.65 -8.08 -17.40
C ILE A 298 -8.69 -7.06 -16.95
N ALA A 299 -9.32 -6.33 -17.86
CA ALA A 299 -10.38 -5.38 -17.53
C ALA A 299 -11.57 -6.07 -16.86
N GLU A 300 -12.04 -7.21 -17.41
CA GLU A 300 -13.09 -8.02 -16.81
C GLU A 300 -12.75 -8.44 -15.40
N LYS A 301 -11.51 -8.91 -15.17
CA LYS A 301 -11.05 -9.34 -13.85
C LYS A 301 -11.04 -8.19 -12.83
N ILE A 302 -10.59 -7.01 -13.22
CA ILE A 302 -10.62 -5.81 -12.36
C ILE A 302 -12.08 -5.45 -12.02
N LEU A 303 -12.98 -5.52 -12.99
CA LEU A 303 -14.41 -5.27 -12.78
C LEU A 303 -15.06 -6.33 -11.89
N ASP A 304 -14.65 -7.60 -11.99
CA ASP A 304 -15.11 -8.65 -11.08
C ASP A 304 -14.70 -8.40 -9.64
N TYR A 305 -13.46 -7.96 -9.42
CA TYR A 305 -13.01 -7.52 -8.10
C TYR A 305 -13.77 -6.28 -7.63
N HIS A 306 -14.03 -5.32 -8.54
CA HIS A 306 -14.81 -4.14 -8.19
C HIS A 306 -16.24 -4.51 -7.78
N ARG A 307 -16.90 -5.42 -8.49
CA ARG A 307 -18.22 -5.95 -8.10
C ARG A 307 -18.21 -6.63 -6.73
N ALA A 308 -17.09 -7.28 -6.38
CA ALA A 308 -16.95 -7.96 -5.09
C ALA A 308 -16.64 -7.01 -3.93
N TYR A 309 -15.84 -5.98 -4.15
CA TYR A 309 -15.28 -5.12 -3.11
C TYR A 309 -15.87 -3.70 -3.09
N GLY A 310 -16.38 -3.22 -4.23
CA GLY A 310 -16.72 -1.80 -4.39
C GLY A 310 -15.51 -0.89 -4.16
N HIS A 311 -14.31 -1.32 -4.60
CA HIS A 311 -13.09 -0.56 -4.34
C HIS A 311 -12.95 0.63 -5.31
N ASP A 312 -12.29 1.67 -4.83
CA ASP A 312 -12.13 2.96 -5.51
C ASP A 312 -10.76 3.10 -6.18
N VAL A 313 -9.75 2.42 -5.63
CA VAL A 313 -8.37 2.42 -6.12
C VAL A 313 -7.95 0.99 -6.45
N GLN A 314 -7.52 0.74 -7.69
CA GLN A 314 -6.91 -0.51 -8.13
C GLN A 314 -5.38 -0.34 -8.16
N SER A 315 -4.68 -1.01 -7.25
CA SER A 315 -3.23 -1.09 -7.30
C SER A 315 -2.78 -2.29 -8.13
N PHE A 316 -1.70 -2.12 -8.87
CA PHE A 316 -1.04 -3.16 -9.66
C PHE A 316 0.47 -2.98 -9.60
N SER A 317 1.23 -3.97 -10.03
CA SER A 317 2.70 -3.91 -10.09
C SER A 317 3.22 -4.47 -11.40
N LEU A 318 4.33 -3.92 -11.87
CA LEU A 318 5.09 -4.49 -12.98
C LEU A 318 6.00 -5.61 -12.47
N ASN A 319 6.29 -6.57 -13.33
CA ASN A 319 7.25 -7.59 -13.00
C ASN A 319 8.68 -7.05 -13.17
N HIS A 320 9.40 -6.92 -12.06
CA HIS A 320 10.77 -6.41 -12.02
C HIS A 320 11.81 -7.31 -12.69
N HIS A 321 11.45 -8.53 -13.11
CA HIS A 321 12.32 -9.41 -13.87
C HIS A 321 12.18 -9.25 -15.40
N LEU A 322 11.20 -8.50 -15.87
CA LEU A 322 11.11 -8.16 -17.29
C LEU A 322 12.14 -7.08 -17.63
N GLU A 323 12.68 -7.17 -18.84
CA GLU A 323 13.54 -6.13 -19.38
C GLU A 323 12.88 -4.76 -19.35
N PRO A 324 13.63 -3.66 -19.14
CA PRO A 324 13.05 -2.31 -19.01
C PRO A 324 12.10 -1.92 -20.14
N GLY A 325 12.48 -2.18 -21.40
CA GLY A 325 11.63 -1.88 -22.55
C GLY A 325 10.31 -2.66 -22.55
N HIS A 326 10.35 -3.90 -22.10
CA HIS A 326 9.13 -4.71 -21.97
C HIS A 326 8.26 -4.24 -20.80
N GLN A 327 8.85 -3.79 -19.68
CA GLN A 327 8.07 -3.17 -18.60
C GLN A 327 7.35 -1.90 -19.08
N ASP A 328 8.02 -1.08 -19.89
CA ASP A 328 7.43 0.14 -20.48
C ASP A 328 6.28 -0.18 -21.41
N GLU A 329 6.42 -1.19 -22.26
CA GLU A 329 5.37 -1.69 -23.13
C GLU A 329 4.17 -2.20 -22.33
N GLN A 330 4.39 -3.01 -21.29
CA GLN A 330 3.32 -3.50 -20.42
C GLN A 330 2.55 -2.35 -19.74
N LEU A 331 3.26 -1.33 -19.29
CA LEU A 331 2.62 -0.16 -18.67
C LEU A 331 1.83 0.65 -19.69
N ALA A 332 2.36 0.86 -20.89
CA ALA A 332 1.67 1.56 -21.98
C ALA A 332 0.40 0.81 -22.41
N ARG A 333 0.49 -0.49 -22.66
CA ARG A 333 -0.67 -1.33 -22.99
C ARG A 333 -1.74 -1.30 -21.91
N PHE A 334 -1.34 -1.35 -20.65
CA PHE A 334 -2.30 -1.24 -19.53
C PHE A 334 -3.03 0.10 -19.55
N ALA A 335 -2.30 1.20 -19.74
CA ALA A 335 -2.86 2.54 -19.74
C ALA A 335 -3.77 2.77 -20.94
N GLU A 336 -3.42 2.29 -22.13
CA GLU A 336 -4.10 2.56 -23.39
C GLU A 336 -5.22 1.56 -23.71
N GLU A 337 -5.03 0.28 -23.32
CA GLU A 337 -5.96 -0.79 -23.72
C GLU A 337 -6.87 -1.25 -22.57
N VAL A 338 -6.39 -1.26 -21.30
CA VAL A 338 -7.15 -1.79 -20.14
C VAL A 338 -7.90 -0.69 -19.39
N ILE A 339 -7.21 0.38 -18.99
CA ILE A 339 -7.80 1.46 -18.15
C ILE A 339 -9.07 2.05 -18.79
N PRO A 340 -9.12 2.35 -20.09
CA PRO A 340 -10.34 2.88 -20.71
C PRO A 340 -11.53 1.91 -20.64
N LEU A 341 -11.27 0.59 -20.72
CA LEU A 341 -12.34 -0.42 -20.59
C LEU A 341 -12.95 -0.39 -19.19
N VAL A 342 -12.11 -0.38 -18.15
CA VAL A 342 -12.56 -0.35 -16.76
C VAL A 342 -13.28 0.97 -16.45
N ARG A 343 -12.72 2.12 -16.85
CA ARG A 343 -13.28 3.44 -16.53
C ARG A 343 -14.64 3.72 -17.17
N ARG A 344 -15.00 3.04 -18.27
CA ARG A 344 -16.35 3.12 -18.83
C ARG A 344 -17.43 2.66 -17.84
N GLU A 345 -17.14 1.63 -17.05
CA GLU A 345 -18.08 1.08 -16.06
C GLU A 345 -17.89 1.66 -14.65
N THR A 346 -16.71 2.18 -14.36
CA THR A 346 -16.33 2.67 -13.03
C THR A 346 -15.75 4.08 -13.11
N PRO A 347 -16.56 5.11 -13.42
CA PRO A 347 -16.08 6.48 -13.43
C PRO A 347 -15.57 6.86 -12.03
N THR A 348 -14.35 7.41 -11.96
CA THR A 348 -13.77 7.78 -10.67
C THR A 348 -14.46 9.01 -10.09
N THR A 349 -14.88 8.91 -8.84
CA THR A 349 -15.50 10.00 -8.08
C THR A 349 -14.68 10.37 -6.84
N LEU A 350 -13.55 9.69 -6.62
CA LEU A 350 -12.80 9.74 -5.38
C LEU A 350 -12.31 11.17 -5.08
N TRP A 351 -11.75 11.83 -6.08
CA TRP A 351 -11.41 13.25 -6.08
C TRP A 351 -11.33 13.78 -7.51
N GLY A 352 -11.65 15.06 -7.68
CA GLY A 352 -11.68 15.72 -9.00
C GLY A 352 -10.28 15.97 -9.58
N PRO A 353 -10.18 16.53 -10.79
CA PRO A 353 -8.91 16.80 -11.47
C PRO A 353 -7.97 17.75 -10.71
N THR A 354 -8.51 18.58 -9.83
CA THR A 354 -7.77 19.53 -9.00
C THR A 354 -7.62 19.06 -7.55
N ASP A 355 -8.18 17.89 -7.22
CA ASP A 355 -8.13 17.34 -5.87
C ASP A 355 -6.84 16.51 -5.72
N THR A 356 -5.94 16.99 -4.89
CA THR A 356 -4.64 16.40 -4.64
C THR A 356 -4.67 15.20 -3.66
N GLY A 357 -5.83 14.56 -3.45
CA GLY A 357 -5.95 13.47 -2.50
C GLY A 357 -6.03 13.91 -1.04
N ARG A 358 -6.19 15.21 -0.78
CA ARG A 358 -6.35 15.74 0.57
C ARG A 358 -7.67 15.29 1.18
N ALA A 359 -7.64 14.96 2.45
CA ALA A 359 -8.83 14.60 3.18
C ALA A 359 -9.70 15.84 3.42
N LYS A 360 -10.70 16.08 2.56
CA LYS A 360 -11.76 17.00 2.92
C LYS A 360 -12.47 16.44 4.16
N GLY A 361 -12.36 17.12 5.28
CA GLY A 361 -12.98 16.69 6.53
C GLY A 361 -12.02 16.17 7.59
N PHE A 362 -10.73 16.25 7.39
CA PHE A 362 -9.76 16.11 8.46
C PHE A 362 -9.84 17.36 9.34
N THR A 363 -10.91 17.45 10.14
CA THR A 363 -11.04 18.55 11.10
C THR A 363 -10.49 18.07 12.44
N ALA A 364 -9.48 18.76 12.95
CA ALA A 364 -8.98 18.58 14.31
C ALA A 364 -10.08 18.68 15.38
N ALA A 365 -11.20 19.31 15.05
CA ALA A 365 -12.31 19.57 15.96
C ALA A 365 -13.14 18.34 16.36
N GLY A 366 -13.04 17.20 15.63
CA GLY A 366 -13.72 15.95 16.01
C GLY A 366 -12.86 15.03 16.88
N ASP A 367 -11.56 15.30 16.98
CA ASP A 367 -10.57 14.39 17.53
C ASP A 367 -10.33 14.53 19.05
N THR A 368 -11.06 15.41 19.72
CA THR A 368 -10.85 15.68 21.16
C THR A 368 -11.39 14.61 22.11
N VAL A 369 -12.02 13.56 21.61
CA VAL A 369 -12.54 12.46 22.43
C VAL A 369 -12.02 11.11 21.88
N GLY A 370 -10.71 10.95 21.89
CA GLY A 370 -10.13 9.59 21.93
C GLY A 370 -10.42 9.00 23.31
N PRO A 371 -10.64 7.69 23.44
CA PRO A 371 -10.84 7.08 24.75
C PRO A 371 -9.65 7.42 25.64
N THR A 372 -9.95 7.98 26.82
CA THR A 372 -8.95 8.15 27.86
C THR A 372 -8.26 6.81 28.11
N SER A 373 -6.97 6.82 28.39
CA SER A 373 -6.09 5.66 28.57
C SER A 373 -6.63 4.52 29.44
N GLY A 374 -7.73 4.71 30.15
CA GLY A 374 -8.41 3.72 30.97
C GLY A 374 -9.31 2.72 30.21
N ASP A 375 -9.77 3.03 29.00
CA ASP A 375 -10.63 2.13 28.23
C ASP A 375 -9.83 1.21 27.28
N ALA A 376 -8.62 1.59 26.91
CA ALA A 376 -7.70 0.74 26.15
C ALA A 376 -7.26 -0.48 26.96
N ASP A 377 -7.04 -0.33 28.27
CA ASP A 377 -6.55 -1.41 29.14
C ASP A 377 -7.53 -2.59 29.29
N ARG A 378 -8.82 -2.39 29.17
CA ARG A 378 -9.81 -3.45 29.37
C ARG A 378 -10.05 -4.32 28.13
N ARG A 379 -9.73 -3.85 26.93
CA ARG A 379 -9.97 -4.61 25.68
C ARG A 379 -8.81 -5.54 25.29
N TRP A 380 -7.60 -5.27 25.75
CA TRP A 380 -6.42 -6.07 25.42
C TRP A 380 -6.37 -7.41 26.14
N GLN A 381 -6.98 -7.54 27.31
CA GLN A 381 -7.00 -8.79 28.07
C GLN A 381 -7.85 -9.89 27.42
N THR A 382 -8.79 -9.53 26.54
CA THR A 382 -9.71 -10.50 25.91
C THR A 382 -9.16 -11.09 24.60
N VAL A 383 -8.17 -10.45 23.95
CA VAL A 383 -7.63 -10.93 22.66
C VAL A 383 -6.41 -11.85 22.85
N ALA A 384 -5.73 -11.78 24.00
CA ALA A 384 -4.53 -12.59 24.28
C ALA A 384 -4.83 -14.07 24.57
N HIS A 385 -6.10 -14.48 24.80
CA HIS A 385 -6.46 -15.83 25.22
C HIS A 385 -6.96 -16.76 24.10
N HIS A 386 -6.92 -16.36 22.83
CA HIS A 386 -7.47 -17.21 21.77
C HIS A 386 -6.45 -17.66 20.70
N ARG A 387 -5.15 -17.72 20.99
CA ARG A 387 -4.19 -18.51 20.18
C ARG A 387 -2.99 -18.93 21.04
N ALA A 388 -3.13 -20.05 21.73
CA ALA A 388 -2.03 -20.94 22.05
C ALA A 388 -1.85 -21.94 20.92
#